data_b50155b3435ca624fc2269e5ac02238a
#
_entry.id   b50155b3435ca624fc2269e5ac02238a
#
_cell.length_a   1.000
_cell.length_b   1.000
_cell.length_c   1.000
_cell.angle_alpha   90.00
_cell.angle_beta   90.00
_cell.angle_gamma   90.00
#
_symmetry.space_group_name_H-M   'P 1'
#
loop_
_entity.id
_entity.type
_entity.pdbx_description
1 polymer ?
#
loop_
_entity_poly.entity_id
_entity_poly.type
_entity_poly.pdbx_seq_one_letter_code
_entity_poly.pdbx_strand_id
1 'polypeptide(L)'
;MINEQVSFRSNLHYNNKIGSIMTEEVAEKVAQPTPDPEAQRQEWVRTQFQKANRFLAEKGVIPNKVLTDESRYLAPYLAIWKMESKQPKKQTFWVMSGDLPSDYVDVKVAETARDAIRHFSMMWQLKAENLHKSGVTKDPTQLKFAQLLISRAESLYKMNQDEKLWA
;
A
#
# COMPACT_ATOMS: atom_id res chain seq x y z
N MET A 1 56.70 -2.50 -45.69
CA MET A 1 55.25 -2.71 -45.96
C MET A 1 54.74 -4.05 -45.47
N ILE A 2 54.99 -4.47 -44.24
CA ILE A 2 54.51 -5.75 -43.67
C ILE A 2 54.05 -5.61 -42.24
N ASN A 3 53.56 -4.45 -41.79
CA ASN A 3 53.15 -4.30 -40.40
C ASN A 3 51.73 -3.74 -40.13
N GLU A 4 50.92 -3.53 -41.19
CA GLU A 4 49.57 -3.01 -40.99
C GLU A 4 48.46 -4.04 -41.05
N GLN A 5 48.72 -5.28 -41.52
CA GLN A 5 47.66 -6.30 -41.66
C GLN A 5 47.44 -7.16 -40.39
N VAL A 6 48.36 -7.15 -39.46
CA VAL A 6 48.23 -7.98 -38.20
C VAL A 6 47.41 -7.27 -37.13
N SER A 7 47.37 -5.93 -37.15
CA SER A 7 46.64 -5.15 -36.15
C SER A 7 45.11 -5.15 -36.37
N PHE A 8 44.65 -5.36 -37.61
CA PHE A 8 43.22 -5.31 -37.93
C PHE A 8 42.47 -6.60 -37.61
N ARG A 9 43.15 -7.77 -37.61
CA ARG A 9 42.51 -9.06 -37.26
C ARG A 9 42.30 -9.28 -35.75
N SER A 10 43.13 -8.70 -34.93
CA SER A 10 42.98 -8.81 -33.47
C SER A 10 41.82 -7.97 -32.91
N ASN A 11 41.53 -6.81 -33.54
CA ASN A 11 40.40 -5.98 -33.10
C ASN A 11 39.05 -6.53 -33.48
N LEU A 12 38.90 -7.31 -34.58
CA LEU A 12 37.61 -7.94 -34.91
C LEU A 12 37.25 -9.09 -33.96
N HIS A 13 38.25 -9.83 -33.47
CA HIS A 13 38.02 -10.93 -32.54
C HIS A 13 37.64 -10.44 -31.14
N TYR A 14 38.18 -9.29 -30.71
CA TYR A 14 37.89 -8.70 -29.42
C TYR A 14 36.49 -8.09 -29.36
N ASN A 15 36.09 -7.41 -30.45
CA ASN A 15 34.74 -6.83 -30.54
C ASN A 15 33.62 -7.89 -30.62
N ASN A 16 33.88 -9.03 -31.23
CA ASN A 16 32.90 -10.12 -31.30
C ASN A 16 32.71 -10.82 -29.93
N LYS A 17 33.76 -10.87 -29.11
CA LYS A 17 33.67 -11.48 -27.78
C LYS A 17 32.97 -10.57 -26.77
N ILE A 18 33.15 -9.25 -26.85
CA ILE A 18 32.45 -8.27 -26.01
C ILE A 18 30.96 -8.20 -26.39
N GLY A 19 30.62 -8.23 -27.68
CA GLY A 19 29.23 -8.25 -28.13
C GLY A 19 28.47 -9.51 -27.70
N SER A 20 29.15 -10.68 -27.72
CA SER A 20 28.57 -11.95 -27.26
C SER A 20 28.33 -11.97 -25.74
N ILE A 21 29.27 -11.45 -24.96
CA ILE A 21 29.14 -11.37 -23.47
C ILE A 21 28.05 -10.37 -23.06
N MET A 22 27.91 -9.23 -23.74
CA MET A 22 26.87 -8.26 -23.46
C MET A 22 25.47 -8.74 -23.83
N THR A 23 25.32 -9.57 -24.84
CA THR A 23 24.02 -10.16 -25.23
C THR A 23 23.59 -11.26 -24.27
N GLU A 24 24.48 -12.05 -23.71
CA GLU A 24 24.16 -13.06 -22.69
C GLU A 24 23.81 -12.42 -21.35
N GLU A 25 24.53 -11.38 -20.91
CA GLU A 25 24.25 -10.69 -19.66
C GLU A 25 22.93 -9.90 -19.70
N VAL A 26 22.56 -9.34 -20.85
CA VAL A 26 21.26 -8.67 -21.06
C VAL A 26 20.11 -9.69 -21.18
N ALA A 27 20.34 -10.86 -21.76
CA ALA A 27 19.36 -11.93 -21.84
C ALA A 27 19.10 -12.57 -20.46
N GLU A 28 20.12 -12.72 -19.63
CA GLU A 28 19.98 -13.25 -18.27
C GLU A 28 19.24 -12.28 -17.33
N LYS A 29 19.37 -10.97 -17.55
CA LYS A 29 18.62 -9.94 -16.80
C LYS A 29 17.15 -9.84 -17.16
N VAL A 30 16.75 -10.29 -18.35
CA VAL A 30 15.35 -10.27 -18.81
C VAL A 30 14.57 -11.50 -18.34
N ALA A 31 15.26 -12.54 -17.88
CA ALA A 31 14.65 -13.79 -17.42
C ALA A 31 14.52 -13.87 -15.89
N GLN A 32 14.30 -12.76 -15.18
CA GLN A 32 13.84 -12.85 -13.80
C GLN A 32 12.39 -13.33 -13.82
N PRO A 33 12.05 -14.44 -13.15
CA PRO A 33 10.68 -14.93 -13.11
C PRO A 33 9.81 -13.82 -12.52
N THR A 34 8.74 -13.47 -13.21
CA THR A 34 7.72 -12.58 -12.65
C THR A 34 7.27 -13.17 -11.32
N PRO A 35 7.31 -12.40 -10.21
CA PRO A 35 6.94 -12.93 -8.91
C PRO A 35 5.54 -13.53 -8.98
N ASP A 36 5.37 -14.69 -8.34
CA ASP A 36 4.08 -15.35 -8.20
C ASP A 36 3.04 -14.34 -7.65
N PRO A 37 1.88 -14.16 -8.30
CA PRO A 37 0.84 -13.24 -7.86
C PRO A 37 0.40 -13.48 -6.41
N GLU A 38 0.38 -14.71 -5.95
CA GLU A 38 0.05 -15.03 -4.56
C GLU A 38 1.16 -14.60 -3.60
N ALA A 39 2.42 -14.79 -3.95
CA ALA A 39 3.56 -14.30 -3.16
C ALA A 39 3.56 -12.77 -3.07
N GLN A 40 3.23 -12.06 -4.15
CA GLN A 40 3.07 -10.61 -4.15
C GLN A 40 1.94 -10.16 -3.21
N ARG A 41 0.79 -10.87 -3.24
CA ARG A 41 -0.34 -10.58 -2.38
C ARG A 41 0.00 -10.78 -0.91
N GLN A 42 0.67 -11.87 -0.56
CA GLN A 42 1.11 -12.15 0.81
C GLN A 42 2.11 -11.10 1.31
N GLU A 43 3.05 -10.69 0.48
CA GLU A 43 4.00 -9.62 0.81
C GLU A 43 3.27 -8.28 1.02
N TRP A 44 2.30 -7.96 0.17
CA TRP A 44 1.48 -6.76 0.33
C TRP A 44 0.72 -6.80 1.67
N VAL A 45 0.05 -7.90 2.00
CA VAL A 45 -0.68 -8.08 3.28
C VAL A 45 0.26 -7.87 4.46
N ARG A 46 1.46 -8.48 4.44
CA ARG A 46 2.47 -8.31 5.49
C ARG A 46 2.91 -6.85 5.64
N THR A 47 3.15 -6.18 4.53
CA THR A 47 3.52 -4.75 4.52
C THR A 47 2.42 -3.87 5.10
N GLN A 48 1.15 -4.14 4.75
CA GLN A 48 0.03 -3.39 5.28
C GLN A 48 -0.20 -3.66 6.77
N PHE A 49 0.03 -4.87 7.23
CA PHE A 49 0.00 -5.20 8.65
C PHE A 49 1.05 -4.43 9.46
N GLN A 50 2.29 -4.38 8.97
CA GLN A 50 3.35 -3.58 9.60
C GLN A 50 3.02 -2.09 9.62
N LYS A 51 2.42 -1.57 8.54
CA LYS A 51 1.96 -0.17 8.48
C LYS A 51 0.89 0.11 9.53
N ALA A 52 -0.09 -0.77 9.70
CA ALA A 52 -1.14 -0.65 10.71
C ALA A 52 -0.57 -0.68 12.14
N ASN A 53 0.34 -1.61 12.43
CA ASN A 53 1.02 -1.68 13.74
C ASN A 53 1.78 -0.41 14.07
N ARG A 54 2.59 0.08 13.12
CA ARG A 54 3.36 1.33 13.29
C ARG A 54 2.43 2.51 13.56
N PHE A 55 1.37 2.62 12.77
CA PHE A 55 0.39 3.70 12.92
C PHE A 55 -0.25 3.71 14.32
N LEU A 56 -0.69 2.55 14.84
CA LEU A 56 -1.23 2.45 16.19
C LEU A 56 -0.18 2.82 17.27
N ALA A 57 1.06 2.34 17.09
CA ALA A 57 2.15 2.66 18.01
C ALA A 57 2.43 4.17 18.09
N GLU A 58 2.40 4.87 16.94
CA GLU A 58 2.52 6.33 16.87
C GLU A 58 1.38 7.06 17.58
N LYS A 59 0.22 6.42 17.71
CA LYS A 59 -0.93 6.92 18.50
C LYS A 59 -0.88 6.52 19.99
N GLY A 60 0.19 5.88 20.42
CA GLY A 60 0.35 5.40 21.80
C GLY A 60 -0.45 4.13 22.12
N VAL A 61 -0.95 3.45 21.08
CA VAL A 61 -1.69 2.19 21.22
C VAL A 61 -0.76 1.04 20.83
N ILE A 62 -0.51 0.12 21.77
CA ILE A 62 0.36 -1.03 21.52
C ILE A 62 -0.51 -2.24 21.15
N PRO A 63 -0.49 -2.68 19.88
CA PRO A 63 -1.23 -3.86 19.44
C PRO A 63 -0.72 -5.11 20.15
N ASN A 64 -1.65 -6.02 20.44
CA ASN A 64 -1.33 -7.31 21.08
C ASN A 64 -1.75 -8.50 20.23
N LYS A 65 -2.87 -8.38 19.53
CA LYS A 65 -3.44 -9.46 18.73
C LYS A 65 -4.19 -8.89 17.54
N VAL A 66 -4.12 -9.58 16.40
CA VAL A 66 -4.99 -9.35 15.25
C VAL A 66 -6.01 -10.47 15.14
N LEU A 67 -7.28 -10.11 14.92
CA LEU A 67 -8.38 -11.04 14.69
C LEU A 67 -8.53 -11.23 13.17
N THR A 68 -7.76 -12.18 12.64
CA THR A 68 -7.63 -12.40 11.18
C THR A 68 -8.94 -12.78 10.52
N ASP A 69 -9.77 -13.58 11.19
CA ASP A 69 -11.04 -14.08 10.65
C ASP A 69 -12.08 -12.96 10.45
N GLU A 70 -11.96 -11.88 11.23
CA GLU A 70 -12.81 -10.71 11.13
C GLU A 70 -12.19 -9.57 10.30
N SER A 71 -10.88 -9.66 10.04
CA SER A 71 -10.17 -8.72 9.18
C SER A 71 -10.46 -8.98 7.69
N ARG A 72 -10.26 -7.98 6.83
CA ARG A 72 -10.42 -8.12 5.36
C ARG A 72 -9.25 -7.47 4.64
N TYR A 73 -8.77 -8.16 3.61
CA TYR A 73 -7.63 -7.74 2.78
C TYR A 73 -8.09 -7.60 1.33
N LEU A 74 -8.30 -6.38 0.90
CA LEU A 74 -8.74 -6.03 -0.45
C LEU A 74 -7.55 -5.53 -1.27
N ALA A 75 -6.54 -6.42 -1.42
CA ALA A 75 -5.33 -6.10 -2.17
C ALA A 75 -5.65 -5.76 -3.63
N PRO A 76 -4.94 -4.80 -4.23
CA PRO A 76 -3.83 -3.99 -3.69
C PRO A 76 -4.28 -2.67 -3.03
N TYR A 77 -5.54 -2.49 -2.74
CA TYR A 77 -6.12 -1.19 -2.38
C TYR A 77 -6.11 -0.89 -0.89
N LEU A 78 -6.70 -1.76 -0.08
CA LEU A 78 -6.78 -1.55 1.36
C LEU A 78 -6.87 -2.86 2.16
N ALA A 79 -6.49 -2.76 3.43
CA ALA A 79 -6.73 -3.77 4.45
C ALA A 79 -7.44 -3.13 5.65
N ILE A 80 -8.43 -3.84 6.18
CA ILE A 80 -9.13 -3.51 7.42
C ILE A 80 -8.81 -4.59 8.44
N TRP A 81 -8.15 -4.18 9.50
CA TRP A 81 -7.67 -5.03 10.57
C TRP A 81 -8.53 -4.87 11.81
N LYS A 82 -8.98 -5.98 12.38
CA LYS A 82 -9.55 -5.97 13.73
C LYS A 82 -8.43 -6.31 14.73
N MET A 83 -8.02 -5.34 15.55
CA MET A 83 -6.83 -5.44 16.39
C MET A 83 -7.15 -5.17 17.84
N GLU A 84 -6.67 -6.03 18.73
CA GLU A 84 -6.72 -5.84 20.17
C GLU A 84 -5.43 -5.16 20.67
N SER A 85 -5.57 -4.22 21.59
CA SER A 85 -4.46 -3.63 22.33
C SER A 85 -4.46 -4.06 23.79
N LYS A 86 -3.27 -4.01 24.42
CA LYS A 86 -3.14 -4.13 25.88
C LYS A 86 -2.90 -2.79 26.55
N GLN A 87 -2.23 -1.88 25.89
CA GLN A 87 -1.83 -0.60 26.42
C GLN A 87 -2.35 0.52 25.54
N PRO A 88 -2.76 1.66 26.15
CA PRO A 88 -2.80 1.95 27.59
C PRO A 88 -3.87 1.14 28.35
N LYS A 89 -4.81 0.49 27.63
CA LYS A 89 -5.84 -0.41 28.18
C LYS A 89 -6.22 -1.47 27.17
N LYS A 90 -6.86 -2.55 27.63
CA LYS A 90 -7.44 -3.55 26.73
C LYS A 90 -8.61 -2.93 25.96
N GLN A 91 -8.47 -2.86 24.64
CA GLN A 91 -9.46 -2.27 23.74
C GLN A 91 -9.31 -2.89 22.35
N THR A 92 -10.39 -2.96 21.59
CA THR A 92 -10.37 -3.46 20.21
C THR A 92 -10.68 -2.33 19.24
N PHE A 93 -9.92 -2.30 18.13
CA PHE A 93 -10.01 -1.27 17.10
C PHE A 93 -10.19 -1.87 15.74
N TRP A 94 -10.88 -1.14 14.87
CA TRP A 94 -10.74 -1.25 13.43
C TRP A 94 -9.62 -0.32 12.98
N VAL A 95 -8.65 -0.87 12.27
CA VAL A 95 -7.48 -0.13 11.75
C VAL A 95 -7.43 -0.30 10.25
N MET A 96 -7.29 0.81 9.53
CA MET A 96 -7.20 0.83 8.08
C MET A 96 -5.79 1.16 7.61
N SER A 97 -5.30 0.39 6.63
CA SER A 97 -4.06 0.65 5.92
C SER A 97 -4.21 0.32 4.43
N GLY A 98 -3.31 0.81 3.58
CA GLY A 98 -3.39 0.59 2.14
C GLY A 98 -2.87 1.78 1.34
N ASP A 99 -3.38 1.93 0.12
CA ASP A 99 -3.15 3.09 -0.76
C ASP A 99 -4.08 4.26 -0.39
N LEU A 100 -4.05 4.62 0.90
CA LEU A 100 -4.84 5.69 1.50
C LEU A 100 -4.24 6.03 2.87
N PRO A 101 -4.61 7.17 3.48
CA PRO A 101 -4.19 7.49 4.85
C PRO A 101 -4.61 6.41 5.83
N SER A 102 -3.72 6.03 6.75
CA SER A 102 -4.09 5.12 7.83
C SER A 102 -4.99 5.83 8.83
N ASP A 103 -5.97 5.11 9.35
CA ASP A 103 -6.90 5.60 10.36
C ASP A 103 -7.36 4.46 11.26
N TYR A 104 -7.94 4.77 12.41
CA TYR A 104 -8.45 3.76 13.34
C TYR A 104 -9.66 4.28 14.10
N VAL A 105 -10.54 3.35 14.50
CA VAL A 105 -11.72 3.64 15.31
C VAL A 105 -11.96 2.53 16.31
N ASP A 106 -12.65 2.83 17.40
CA ASP A 106 -13.11 1.82 18.37
C ASP A 106 -14.06 0.84 17.66
N VAL A 107 -13.92 -0.45 17.97
CA VAL A 107 -14.76 -1.50 17.40
C VAL A 107 -16.26 -1.30 17.61
N LYS A 108 -16.65 -0.52 18.63
CA LYS A 108 -18.05 -0.22 18.93
C LYS A 108 -18.78 0.59 17.86
N VAL A 109 -18.05 1.27 16.97
CA VAL A 109 -18.65 2.08 15.90
C VAL A 109 -19.07 1.27 14.68
N ALA A 110 -18.59 0.02 14.57
CA ALA A 110 -18.85 -0.85 13.43
C ALA A 110 -18.77 -2.32 13.86
N GLU A 111 -19.72 -3.12 13.44
CA GLU A 111 -19.77 -4.55 13.78
C GLU A 111 -18.86 -5.39 12.87
N THR A 112 -18.75 -5.00 11.60
CA THR A 112 -18.00 -5.71 10.57
C THR A 112 -16.95 -4.83 9.90
N ALA A 113 -16.02 -5.46 9.19
CA ALA A 113 -15.03 -4.73 8.36
C ALA A 113 -15.72 -3.84 7.30
N ARG A 114 -16.84 -4.31 6.73
CA ARG A 114 -17.64 -3.55 5.77
C ARG A 114 -18.26 -2.30 6.42
N ASP A 115 -18.78 -2.41 7.62
CA ASP A 115 -19.34 -1.27 8.37
C ASP A 115 -18.21 -0.29 8.77
N ALA A 116 -17.04 -0.79 9.11
CA ALA A 116 -15.87 0.05 9.39
C ALA A 116 -15.48 0.91 8.19
N ILE A 117 -15.42 0.34 6.98
CA ILE A 117 -15.14 1.09 5.74
C ILE A 117 -16.21 2.18 5.51
N ARG A 118 -17.49 1.86 5.71
CA ARG A 118 -18.57 2.83 5.62
C ARG A 118 -18.36 3.98 6.61
N HIS A 119 -18.00 3.66 7.85
CA HIS A 119 -17.74 4.65 8.88
C HIS A 119 -16.57 5.57 8.48
N PHE A 120 -15.45 5.02 8.05
CA PHE A 120 -14.30 5.83 7.58
C PHE A 120 -14.67 6.74 6.42
N SER A 121 -15.43 6.24 5.44
CA SER A 121 -15.90 7.06 4.31
C SER A 121 -16.67 8.28 4.80
N MET A 122 -17.64 8.10 5.68
CA MET A 122 -18.44 9.19 6.23
C MET A 122 -17.60 10.18 7.06
N MET A 123 -16.72 9.68 7.92
CA MET A 123 -15.89 10.51 8.78
C MET A 123 -14.86 11.33 7.99
N TRP A 124 -14.33 10.79 6.90
CA TRP A 124 -13.39 11.54 6.06
C TRP A 124 -14.08 12.63 5.24
N GLN A 125 -15.31 12.40 4.76
CA GLN A 125 -16.13 13.45 4.13
C GLN A 125 -16.38 14.59 5.12
N LEU A 126 -16.82 14.26 6.33
CA LEU A 126 -17.04 15.25 7.39
C LEU A 126 -15.78 16.03 7.76
N LYS A 127 -14.64 15.34 7.86
CA LYS A 127 -13.34 15.96 8.15
C LYS A 127 -12.93 16.94 7.04
N ALA A 128 -13.09 16.55 5.78
CA ALA A 128 -12.80 17.44 4.64
C ALA A 128 -13.71 18.67 4.64
N GLU A 129 -15.01 18.50 4.90
CA GLU A 129 -15.95 19.60 5.01
C GLU A 129 -15.58 20.58 6.15
N ASN A 130 -15.20 20.04 7.31
CA ASN A 130 -14.76 20.86 8.44
C ASN A 130 -13.47 21.64 8.13
N LEU A 131 -12.53 21.05 7.39
CA LEU A 131 -11.33 21.75 6.92
C LEU A 131 -11.69 22.92 6.00
N HIS A 132 -12.65 22.75 5.09
CA HIS A 132 -13.13 23.82 4.23
C HIS A 132 -13.83 24.92 5.04
N LYS A 133 -14.75 24.57 5.93
CA LYS A 133 -15.49 25.53 6.76
C LYS A 133 -14.60 26.34 7.71
N SER A 134 -13.53 25.75 8.22
CA SER A 134 -12.58 26.43 9.11
C SER A 134 -11.68 27.45 8.38
N GLY A 135 -11.66 27.43 7.05
CA GLY A 135 -10.82 28.29 6.22
C GLY A 135 -9.36 27.89 6.14
N VAL A 136 -8.92 26.79 6.78
CA VAL A 136 -7.53 26.29 6.69
C VAL A 136 -7.16 25.82 5.28
N THR A 137 -8.13 25.52 4.42
CA THR A 137 -7.91 25.16 3.01
C THR A 137 -7.46 26.32 2.13
N LYS A 138 -7.33 27.52 2.68
CA LYS A 138 -6.57 28.61 2.03
C LYS A 138 -5.09 28.28 1.90
N ASP A 139 -4.55 27.43 2.79
CA ASP A 139 -3.24 26.83 2.65
C ASP A 139 -3.31 25.71 1.57
N PRO A 140 -2.44 25.74 0.53
CA PRO A 140 -2.43 24.73 -0.53
C PRO A 140 -2.21 23.30 -0.05
N THR A 141 -1.45 23.10 1.01
CA THR A 141 -1.19 21.78 1.60
C THR A 141 -2.44 21.21 2.26
N GLN A 142 -3.16 22.04 3.02
CA GLN A 142 -4.43 21.66 3.64
C GLN A 142 -5.53 21.42 2.60
N LEU A 143 -5.55 22.20 1.53
CA LEU A 143 -6.47 21.98 0.42
C LEU A 143 -6.23 20.61 -0.25
N LYS A 144 -4.97 20.28 -0.56
CA LYS A 144 -4.60 18.97 -1.12
C LYS A 144 -4.99 17.82 -0.19
N PHE A 145 -4.80 17.99 1.10
CA PHE A 145 -5.19 16.99 2.09
C PHE A 145 -6.71 16.80 2.13
N ALA A 146 -7.50 17.88 2.14
CA ALA A 146 -8.95 17.80 2.08
C ALA A 146 -9.44 17.11 0.80
N GLN A 147 -8.84 17.43 -0.35
CA GLN A 147 -9.14 16.76 -1.63
C GLN A 147 -8.80 15.27 -1.61
N LEU A 148 -7.66 14.89 -1.00
CA LEU A 148 -7.29 13.49 -0.82
C LEU A 148 -8.34 12.75 0.01
N LEU A 149 -8.78 13.32 1.14
CA LEU A 149 -9.81 12.72 1.99
C LEU A 149 -11.11 12.49 1.23
N ILE A 150 -11.57 13.46 0.43
CA ILE A 150 -12.79 13.33 -0.39
C ILE A 150 -12.63 12.19 -1.39
N SER A 151 -11.55 12.20 -2.16
CA SER A 151 -11.29 11.17 -3.19
C SER A 151 -11.24 9.76 -2.59
N ARG A 152 -10.57 9.60 -1.45
CA ARG A 152 -10.46 8.30 -0.79
C ARG A 152 -11.77 7.88 -0.10
N ALA A 153 -12.52 8.83 0.45
CA ALA A 153 -13.85 8.57 1.00
C ALA A 153 -14.82 8.06 -0.07
N GLU A 154 -14.81 8.64 -1.26
CA GLU A 154 -15.60 8.16 -2.40
C GLU A 154 -15.19 6.75 -2.83
N SER A 155 -13.89 6.46 -2.85
CA SER A 155 -13.38 5.12 -3.16
C SER A 155 -13.85 4.09 -2.13
N LEU A 156 -13.78 4.41 -0.83
CA LEU A 156 -14.29 3.56 0.25
C LEU A 156 -15.80 3.33 0.13
N TYR A 157 -16.56 4.36 -0.22
CA TYR A 157 -17.99 4.23 -0.44
C TYR A 157 -18.32 3.26 -1.58
N LYS A 158 -17.64 3.40 -2.72
CA LYS A 158 -17.80 2.49 -3.86
C LYS A 158 -17.46 1.04 -3.49
N MET A 159 -16.35 0.84 -2.77
CA MET A 159 -15.96 -0.49 -2.28
C MET A 159 -16.99 -1.06 -1.30
N ASN A 160 -17.57 -0.24 -0.44
CA ASN A 160 -18.64 -0.68 0.47
C ASN A 160 -19.88 -1.17 -0.29
N GLN A 161 -20.20 -0.57 -1.44
CA GLN A 161 -21.37 -0.95 -2.26
C GLN A 161 -21.12 -2.16 -3.15
N ASP A 162 -19.88 -2.56 -3.37
CA ASP A 162 -19.54 -3.70 -4.23
C ASP A 162 -19.69 -5.02 -3.49
N GLU A 163 -20.83 -5.69 -3.66
CA GLU A 163 -21.14 -6.98 -3.01
C GLU A 163 -20.06 -8.06 -3.26
N LYS A 164 -19.37 -8.02 -4.41
CA LYS A 164 -18.37 -9.03 -4.76
C LYS A 164 -17.14 -8.98 -3.84
N LEU A 165 -16.86 -7.84 -3.23
CA LEU A 165 -15.75 -7.69 -2.30
C LEU A 165 -16.04 -8.29 -0.92
N TRP A 166 -17.31 -8.56 -0.62
CA TRP A 166 -17.79 -8.98 0.72
C TRP A 166 -18.38 -10.40 0.74
N ALA A 167 -18.54 -11.01 -0.44
CA ALA A 167 -19.01 -12.37 -0.59
C ALA A 167 -18.04 -13.42 -0.03
#